data_a1c56ed119995e34c8742a12a5c141be
#
_entry.id   a1c56ed119995e34c8742a12a5c141be
#
_cell.length_a   1.000
_cell.length_b   1.000
_cell.length_c   1.000
_cell.angle_alpha   90.00
_cell.angle_beta   90.00
_cell.angle_gamma   90.00
#
_symmetry.space_group_name_H-M   'P 1'
#
loop_
_entity.id
_entity.type
_entity.pdbx_description
1 polymer ?
#
loop_
_entity_poly.entity_id
_entity_poly.type
_entity_poly.pdbx_seq_one_letter_code
_entity_poly.pdbx_strand_id
1 'polypeptide(L)'
;MRRSLMLLLVAGLAGTTGCVPHNPATAVTRLEAKRAAHPDAAKTLRALGIAYHDAGRFADALRVLGRARELMPSDGVTALYLGMSAEATGDLKTARSAYEGYVRYGRTSRVRSQLRGKLAALARKELEAEAKATVAQEAAIGAAGGSPRTVAVLPLAFSGTDTTLSSLGRGLADLMITDLSRSSQLTVVERDRLDALLDEINRSNTGAIDSATTVRSGRLARAGRVVRGSVTQLQGSALRADAAVIDVSTAQAGRPLNADFSLDALFDAEKRIVFGVFDDIGITLTTAERAAIDQRPTRSIAAFLAYSGGLAAEDSGRFDLAARLFSEAARIDPGFSAAQAGANRAQATASGQGVTAATVQASLAGTAEGAIVSAAESGEAGDASRLASTLGSARDDLNPSPAAEAAAATIAPPTKDPVGIATGGGDVTLNTAVVRIKVGLPNVIP
;
A
#
# COMPACT_ATOMS: atom_id res chain seq x y z
N MET A 1 -2.87 84.10 -31.78
CA MET A 1 -2.48 83.57 -30.46
C MET A 1 -2.71 82.06 -30.46
N ARG A 2 -1.67 81.28 -30.76
CA ARG A 2 -1.69 79.83 -30.80
C ARG A 2 -0.82 79.30 -29.65
N ARG A 3 -1.42 78.56 -28.69
CA ARG A 3 -0.71 77.88 -27.61
C ARG A 3 -0.54 76.42 -28.02
N SER A 4 0.69 76.02 -28.31
CA SER A 4 1.09 74.66 -28.56
C SER A 4 1.14 73.88 -27.25
N LEU A 5 0.41 72.80 -27.16
CA LEU A 5 0.44 71.86 -26.04
C LEU A 5 1.38 70.73 -26.42
N MET A 6 2.50 70.63 -25.73
CA MET A 6 3.53 69.60 -25.88
C MET A 6 3.15 68.41 -25.03
N LEU A 7 2.72 67.29 -25.65
CA LEU A 7 2.41 66.04 -24.95
C LEU A 7 3.70 65.21 -24.81
N LEU A 8 4.17 65.06 -23.56
CA LEU A 8 5.27 64.15 -23.21
C LEU A 8 4.73 62.73 -23.15
N LEU A 9 5.15 61.88 -24.12
CA LEU A 9 4.86 60.47 -24.17
C LEU A 9 5.90 59.74 -23.29
N VAL A 10 5.53 59.35 -22.06
CA VAL A 10 6.32 58.44 -21.23
C VAL A 10 6.03 57.04 -21.68
N ALA A 11 6.92 56.45 -22.46
CA ALA A 11 6.89 55.03 -22.79
C ALA A 11 7.32 54.21 -21.58
N GLY A 12 6.33 53.68 -20.85
CA GLY A 12 6.56 52.70 -19.80
C GLY A 12 7.00 51.36 -20.42
N LEU A 13 8.27 51.00 -20.22
CA LEU A 13 8.76 49.63 -20.49
C LEU A 13 8.14 48.71 -19.45
N ALA A 14 6.97 48.14 -19.74
CA ALA A 14 6.45 46.98 -19.02
C ALA A 14 7.31 45.81 -19.44
N GLY A 15 8.28 45.47 -18.61
CA GLY A 15 9.03 44.21 -18.72
C GLY A 15 8.08 43.03 -18.54
N THR A 16 7.58 42.49 -19.63
CA THR A 16 6.96 41.16 -19.61
C THR A 16 8.06 40.16 -19.32
N THR A 17 8.16 39.73 -18.06
CA THR A 17 8.86 38.47 -17.72
C THR A 17 8.08 37.35 -18.38
N GLY A 18 8.34 37.16 -19.68
CA GLY A 18 7.84 36.04 -20.44
C GLY A 18 8.41 34.76 -19.79
N CYS A 19 7.54 33.91 -19.28
CA CYS A 19 7.89 32.52 -19.03
C CYS A 19 8.41 31.95 -20.36
N VAL A 20 9.73 31.81 -20.48
CA VAL A 20 10.34 31.12 -21.62
C VAL A 20 9.81 29.68 -21.54
N PRO A 21 9.09 29.20 -22.57
CA PRO A 21 8.59 27.84 -22.53
C PRO A 21 9.79 26.89 -22.42
N HIS A 22 9.82 26.12 -21.33
CA HIS A 22 10.86 25.15 -21.06
C HIS A 22 10.83 24.10 -22.16
N ASN A 23 11.92 23.96 -22.92
CA ASN A 23 12.06 22.92 -23.92
C ASN A 23 12.92 21.78 -23.32
N PRO A 24 12.30 20.65 -22.91
CA PRO A 24 13.02 19.53 -22.30
C PRO A 24 14.19 19.01 -23.18
N ALA A 25 14.04 19.06 -24.51
CA ALA A 25 15.09 18.61 -25.43
C ALA A 25 16.39 19.45 -25.31
N THR A 26 16.24 20.77 -25.09
CA THR A 26 17.41 21.66 -24.91
C THR A 26 18.13 21.37 -23.58
N ALA A 27 17.40 21.12 -22.52
CA ALA A 27 17.97 20.72 -21.21
C ALA A 27 18.72 19.39 -21.35
N VAL A 28 18.13 18.41 -21.99
CA VAL A 28 18.74 17.10 -22.26
C VAL A 28 20.08 17.27 -22.97
N THR A 29 20.11 17.98 -24.12
CA THR A 29 21.34 18.15 -24.91
C THR A 29 22.45 18.81 -24.09
N ARG A 30 22.13 19.84 -23.30
CA ARG A 30 23.11 20.54 -22.45
C ARG A 30 23.65 19.61 -21.33
N LEU A 31 22.80 18.80 -20.72
CA LEU A 31 23.19 17.89 -19.65
C LEU A 31 23.92 16.67 -20.17
N GLU A 32 23.62 16.17 -21.37
CA GLU A 32 24.41 15.13 -22.05
C GLU A 32 25.84 15.59 -22.32
N ALA A 33 26.02 16.83 -22.80
CA ALA A 33 27.37 17.41 -22.98
C ALA A 33 28.12 17.54 -21.64
N LYS A 34 27.47 17.97 -20.56
CA LYS A 34 28.09 18.01 -19.23
C LYS A 34 28.47 16.62 -18.71
N ARG A 35 27.61 15.61 -18.94
CA ARG A 35 27.90 14.22 -18.58
C ARG A 35 29.10 13.67 -19.38
N ALA A 36 29.22 14.02 -20.67
CA ALA A 36 30.34 13.58 -21.48
C ALA A 36 31.70 14.07 -20.91
N ALA A 37 31.70 15.30 -20.35
CA ALA A 37 32.91 15.85 -19.70
C ALA A 37 33.14 15.23 -18.30
N HIS A 38 32.11 14.87 -17.57
CA HIS A 38 32.17 14.34 -16.20
C HIS A 38 31.17 13.19 -16.02
N PRO A 39 31.49 11.96 -16.44
CA PRO A 39 30.55 10.83 -16.52
C PRO A 39 29.89 10.44 -15.19
N ASP A 40 30.62 10.56 -14.08
CA ASP A 40 30.17 10.19 -12.74
C ASP A 40 29.81 11.40 -11.84
N ALA A 41 29.61 12.57 -12.43
CA ALA A 41 29.13 13.73 -11.66
C ALA A 41 27.67 13.48 -11.22
N ALA A 42 27.49 13.02 -9.99
CA ALA A 42 26.20 12.57 -9.46
C ALA A 42 25.06 13.59 -9.61
N LYS A 43 25.33 14.88 -9.37
CA LYS A 43 24.35 15.96 -9.58
C LYS A 43 23.97 16.15 -11.04
N THR A 44 24.93 15.98 -11.96
CA THR A 44 24.69 16.03 -13.42
C THR A 44 23.83 14.84 -13.85
N LEU A 45 24.12 13.65 -13.35
CA LEU A 45 23.31 12.45 -13.62
C LEU A 45 21.88 12.61 -13.09
N ARG A 46 21.70 13.14 -11.89
CA ARG A 46 20.35 13.47 -11.36
C ARG A 46 19.61 14.43 -12.28
N ALA A 47 20.25 15.57 -12.61
CA ALA A 47 19.63 16.59 -13.47
C ALA A 47 19.28 16.02 -14.85
N LEU A 48 20.17 15.25 -15.47
CA LEU A 48 19.92 14.58 -16.74
C LEU A 48 18.78 13.56 -16.65
N GLY A 49 18.69 12.82 -15.57
CA GLY A 49 17.59 11.88 -15.34
C GLY A 49 16.24 12.56 -15.19
N ILE A 50 16.19 13.72 -14.51
CA ILE A 50 15.00 14.58 -14.41
C ILE A 50 14.61 15.05 -15.84
N ALA A 51 15.54 15.62 -16.57
CA ALA A 51 15.29 16.11 -17.94
C ALA A 51 14.82 14.99 -18.90
N TYR A 52 15.36 13.78 -18.79
CA TYR A 52 14.88 12.62 -19.55
C TYR A 52 13.45 12.22 -19.14
N HIS A 53 13.13 12.24 -17.83
CA HIS A 53 11.78 11.95 -17.36
C HIS A 53 10.78 12.95 -17.95
N ASP A 54 11.06 14.25 -17.89
CA ASP A 54 10.21 15.32 -18.39
C ASP A 54 10.08 15.30 -19.92
N ALA A 55 11.10 14.78 -20.62
CA ALA A 55 11.06 14.50 -22.06
C ALA A 55 10.35 13.19 -22.41
N GLY A 56 9.79 12.44 -21.46
CA GLY A 56 9.15 11.15 -21.67
C GLY A 56 10.13 10.00 -21.98
N ARG A 57 11.45 10.22 -21.87
CA ARG A 57 12.50 9.24 -22.14
C ARG A 57 12.78 8.40 -20.88
N PHE A 58 11.74 7.69 -20.41
CA PHE A 58 11.77 7.01 -19.09
C PHE A 58 12.86 5.94 -18.98
N ALA A 59 13.14 5.18 -20.04
CA ALA A 59 14.22 4.18 -20.03
C ALA A 59 15.61 4.81 -19.86
N ASP A 60 15.85 5.96 -20.48
CA ASP A 60 17.10 6.70 -20.31
C ASP A 60 17.16 7.31 -18.89
N ALA A 61 16.06 7.83 -18.40
CA ALA A 61 15.96 8.33 -17.03
C ALA A 61 16.29 7.25 -16.00
N LEU A 62 15.72 6.05 -16.12
CA LEU A 62 16.02 4.92 -15.24
C LEU A 62 17.51 4.60 -15.18
N ARG A 63 18.18 4.53 -16.32
CA ARG A 63 19.61 4.20 -16.40
C ARG A 63 20.48 5.25 -15.70
N VAL A 64 20.24 6.54 -15.93
CA VAL A 64 21.05 7.61 -15.33
C VAL A 64 20.70 7.88 -13.87
N LEU A 65 19.42 7.80 -13.51
CA LEU A 65 18.98 7.95 -12.11
C LEU A 65 19.41 6.75 -11.26
N GLY A 66 19.42 5.54 -11.82
CA GLY A 66 20.01 4.37 -11.16
C GLY A 66 21.46 4.62 -10.76
N ARG A 67 22.28 5.11 -11.71
CA ARG A 67 23.67 5.47 -11.41
C ARG A 67 23.80 6.63 -10.42
N ALA A 68 22.94 7.66 -10.54
CA ALA A 68 22.90 8.77 -9.58
C ALA A 68 22.55 8.27 -8.17
N ARG A 69 21.63 7.28 -8.05
CA ARG A 69 21.25 6.67 -6.78
C ARG A 69 22.37 5.91 -6.11
N GLU A 70 23.21 5.20 -6.88
CA GLU A 70 24.41 4.53 -6.37
C GLU A 70 25.39 5.54 -5.78
N LEU A 71 25.58 6.68 -6.44
CA LEU A 71 26.50 7.73 -6.02
C LEU A 71 25.95 8.61 -4.89
N MET A 72 24.62 8.76 -4.80
CA MET A 72 23.92 9.56 -3.81
C MET A 72 22.74 8.77 -3.20
N PRO A 73 22.98 7.74 -2.39
CA PRO A 73 21.91 6.83 -1.91
C PRO A 73 20.87 7.53 -1.02
N SER A 74 21.19 8.65 -0.40
CA SER A 74 20.27 9.43 0.44
C SER A 74 19.63 10.65 -0.26
N ASP A 75 19.83 10.80 -1.58
CA ASP A 75 19.21 11.91 -2.31
C ASP A 75 17.72 11.60 -2.62
N GLY A 76 16.81 12.34 -1.95
CA GLY A 76 15.37 12.16 -2.12
C GLY A 76 14.90 12.45 -3.55
N VAL A 77 15.40 13.53 -4.18
CA VAL A 77 14.96 13.92 -5.53
C VAL A 77 15.35 12.86 -6.56
N THR A 78 16.56 12.29 -6.47
CA THR A 78 16.96 11.15 -7.30
C THR A 78 16.02 9.97 -7.11
N ALA A 79 15.70 9.64 -5.86
CA ALA A 79 14.79 8.55 -5.55
C ALA A 79 13.39 8.80 -6.12
N LEU A 80 12.87 10.02 -6.00
CA LEU A 80 11.54 10.37 -6.51
C LEU A 80 11.43 10.18 -8.02
N TYR A 81 12.36 10.77 -8.79
CA TYR A 81 12.32 10.70 -10.24
C TYR A 81 12.65 9.30 -10.77
N LEU A 82 13.48 8.54 -10.06
CA LEU A 82 13.68 7.11 -10.34
C LEU A 82 12.37 6.33 -10.20
N GLY A 83 11.63 6.58 -9.10
CA GLY A 83 10.34 5.94 -8.87
C GLY A 83 9.28 6.31 -9.90
N MET A 84 9.15 7.59 -10.26
CA MET A 84 8.21 8.05 -11.28
C MET A 84 8.54 7.46 -12.67
N SER A 85 9.84 7.40 -13.02
CA SER A 85 10.28 6.82 -14.30
C SER A 85 10.05 5.31 -14.35
N ALA A 86 10.28 4.61 -13.24
CA ALA A 86 10.03 3.18 -13.11
C ALA A 86 8.53 2.84 -13.20
N GLU A 87 7.69 3.64 -12.56
CA GLU A 87 6.24 3.46 -12.67
C GLU A 87 5.75 3.67 -14.11
N ALA A 88 6.28 4.67 -14.81
CA ALA A 88 5.93 4.96 -16.20
C ALA A 88 6.33 3.82 -17.18
N THR A 89 7.35 3.03 -16.82
CA THR A 89 7.77 1.84 -17.60
C THR A 89 7.12 0.54 -17.11
N GLY A 90 6.35 0.57 -16.03
CA GLY A 90 5.72 -0.62 -15.44
C GLY A 90 6.67 -1.43 -14.53
N ASP A 91 7.87 -0.94 -14.23
CA ASP A 91 8.77 -1.56 -13.26
C ASP A 91 8.33 -1.19 -11.83
N LEU A 92 7.28 -1.89 -11.35
CA LEU A 92 6.67 -1.62 -10.05
C LEU A 92 7.63 -1.86 -8.88
N LYS A 93 8.54 -2.83 -9.00
CA LYS A 93 9.51 -3.15 -7.94
C LYS A 93 10.51 -2.01 -7.73
N THR A 94 11.08 -1.51 -8.84
CA THR A 94 11.98 -0.36 -8.79
C THR A 94 11.23 0.89 -8.33
N ALA A 95 9.99 1.11 -8.81
CA ALA A 95 9.15 2.23 -8.38
C ALA A 95 8.93 2.22 -6.87
N ARG A 96 8.55 1.07 -6.30
CA ARG A 96 8.34 0.91 -4.87
C ARG A 96 9.61 1.20 -4.06
N SER A 97 10.71 0.54 -4.39
CA SER A 97 11.99 0.75 -3.70
C SER A 97 12.46 2.20 -3.74
N ALA A 98 12.26 2.87 -4.87
CA ALA A 98 12.63 4.26 -5.06
C ALA A 98 11.72 5.20 -4.24
N TYR A 99 10.40 4.98 -4.22
CA TYR A 99 9.48 5.77 -3.40
C TYR A 99 9.68 5.56 -1.89
N GLU A 100 10.00 4.34 -1.45
CA GLU A 100 10.43 4.07 -0.06
C GLU A 100 11.67 4.90 0.29
N GLY A 101 12.61 4.99 -0.66
CA GLY A 101 13.78 5.85 -0.53
C GLY A 101 13.43 7.32 -0.36
N TYR A 102 12.48 7.86 -1.12
CA TYR A 102 12.01 9.23 -0.92
C TYR A 102 11.29 9.41 0.43
N VAL A 103 10.42 8.49 0.81
CA VAL A 103 9.75 8.56 2.13
C VAL A 103 10.76 8.63 3.27
N ARG A 104 11.93 7.99 3.12
CA ARG A 104 13.01 8.00 4.10
C ARG A 104 13.85 9.27 4.05
N TYR A 105 14.22 9.76 2.88
CA TYR A 105 15.22 10.81 2.69
C TYR A 105 14.67 12.13 2.13
N GLY A 106 13.48 12.12 1.54
CA GLY A 106 12.83 13.32 0.99
C GLY A 106 12.46 14.31 2.09
N ARG A 107 12.58 15.61 1.78
CA ARG A 107 12.37 16.69 2.75
C ARG A 107 10.94 17.23 2.74
N THR A 108 10.26 17.18 1.59
CA THR A 108 8.91 17.74 1.44
C THR A 108 7.87 16.82 2.07
N SER A 109 7.31 17.23 3.21
CA SER A 109 6.36 16.40 3.99
C SER A 109 5.10 16.03 3.20
N ARG A 110 4.59 16.95 2.38
CA ARG A 110 3.42 16.71 1.51
C ARG A 110 3.69 15.57 0.51
N VAL A 111 4.85 15.58 -0.17
CA VAL A 111 5.24 14.53 -1.10
C VAL A 111 5.43 13.19 -0.37
N ARG A 112 6.05 13.19 0.82
CA ARG A 112 6.16 11.98 1.63
C ARG A 112 4.79 11.37 1.97
N SER A 113 3.82 12.21 2.32
CA SER A 113 2.45 11.75 2.58
C SER A 113 1.78 11.17 1.35
N GLN A 114 1.89 11.85 0.20
CA GLN A 114 1.38 11.35 -1.09
C GLN A 114 2.01 10.01 -1.45
N LEU A 115 3.33 9.86 -1.29
CA LEU A 115 4.02 8.62 -1.65
C LEU A 115 3.71 7.46 -0.71
N ARG A 116 3.39 7.70 0.57
CA ARG A 116 2.89 6.62 1.45
C ARG A 116 1.59 6.03 0.92
N GLY A 117 0.65 6.87 0.49
CA GLY A 117 -0.56 6.41 -0.17
C GLY A 117 -0.27 5.68 -1.48
N LYS A 118 0.63 6.25 -2.29
CA LYS A 118 1.07 5.65 -3.56
C LYS A 118 1.69 4.26 -3.38
N LEU A 119 2.49 4.06 -2.34
CA LEU A 119 3.09 2.78 -2.00
C LEU A 119 2.02 1.71 -1.68
N ALA A 120 0.95 2.09 -0.96
CA ALA A 120 -0.16 1.17 -0.70
C ALA A 120 -0.88 0.77 -2.01
N ALA A 121 -1.14 1.72 -2.90
CA ALA A 121 -1.73 1.45 -4.20
C ALA A 121 -0.82 0.60 -5.11
N LEU A 122 0.50 0.80 -5.06
CA LEU A 122 1.48 0.00 -5.80
C LEU A 122 1.54 -1.43 -5.31
N ALA A 123 1.50 -1.67 -4.00
CA ALA A 123 1.50 -3.02 -3.43
C ALA A 123 0.35 -3.85 -3.99
N ARG A 124 -0.85 -3.27 -4.12
CA ARG A 124 -1.99 -3.96 -4.75
C ARG A 124 -1.73 -4.26 -6.24
N LYS A 125 -1.21 -3.30 -7.00
CA LYS A 125 -0.85 -3.53 -8.42
C LYS A 125 0.19 -4.64 -8.58
N GLU A 126 1.15 -4.74 -7.66
CA GLU A 126 2.12 -5.83 -7.65
C GLU A 126 1.46 -7.19 -7.44
N LEU A 127 0.51 -7.29 -6.49
CA LEU A 127 -0.26 -8.52 -6.26
C LEU A 127 -1.10 -8.90 -7.49
N GLU A 128 -1.76 -7.94 -8.12
CA GLU A 128 -2.53 -8.16 -9.36
C GLU A 128 -1.62 -8.63 -10.51
N ALA A 129 -0.44 -8.03 -10.66
CA ALA A 129 0.54 -8.43 -11.67
C ALA A 129 1.11 -9.84 -11.39
N GLU A 130 1.38 -10.16 -10.11
CA GLU A 130 1.82 -11.50 -9.68
C GLU A 130 0.73 -12.54 -9.94
N ALA A 131 -0.51 -12.24 -9.61
CA ALA A 131 -1.65 -13.13 -9.86
C ALA A 131 -1.80 -13.43 -11.36
N LYS A 132 -1.76 -12.39 -12.20
CA LYS A 132 -1.80 -12.53 -13.66
C LYS A 132 -0.66 -13.39 -14.20
N ALA A 133 0.57 -13.15 -13.74
CA ALA A 133 1.72 -13.95 -14.14
C ALA A 133 1.59 -15.41 -13.69
N THR A 134 1.07 -15.64 -12.47
CA THR A 134 0.86 -16.96 -11.91
C THR A 134 -0.18 -17.75 -12.72
N VAL A 135 -1.30 -17.14 -13.06
CA VAL A 135 -2.34 -17.76 -13.91
C VAL A 135 -1.80 -18.04 -15.32
N ALA A 136 -1.05 -17.10 -15.91
CA ALA A 136 -0.45 -17.32 -17.22
C ALA A 136 0.56 -18.48 -17.26
N GLN A 137 1.20 -18.79 -16.11
CA GLN A 137 2.17 -19.87 -15.97
C GLN A 137 1.56 -21.15 -15.35
N GLU A 138 0.24 -21.26 -15.25
CA GLU A 138 -0.46 -22.36 -14.59
C GLU A 138 -0.01 -23.74 -15.09
N ALA A 139 0.18 -23.90 -16.40
CA ALA A 139 0.62 -25.16 -16.99
C ALA A 139 2.01 -25.63 -16.48
N ALA A 140 2.86 -24.70 -16.05
CA ALA A 140 4.18 -24.99 -15.50
C ALA A 140 4.15 -25.33 -13.99
N ILE A 141 3.08 -24.96 -13.28
CA ILE A 141 2.98 -25.19 -11.83
C ILE A 141 2.72 -26.67 -11.49
N GLY A 142 2.20 -27.44 -12.46
CA GLY A 142 1.92 -28.87 -12.29
C GLY A 142 0.71 -29.15 -11.39
N ALA A 143 0.41 -30.45 -11.20
CA ALA A 143 -0.74 -30.91 -10.41
C ALA A 143 -0.47 -30.95 -8.90
N ALA A 144 0.79 -30.94 -8.49
CA ALA A 144 1.17 -31.00 -7.08
C ALA A 144 0.79 -29.70 -6.36
N GLY A 145 0.04 -29.82 -5.28
CA GLY A 145 -0.22 -28.72 -4.36
C GLY A 145 1.05 -28.25 -3.65
N GLY A 146 0.94 -27.16 -2.90
CA GLY A 146 2.00 -26.68 -2.00
C GLY A 146 2.22 -27.59 -0.79
N SER A 147 2.99 -27.11 0.19
CA SER A 147 3.19 -27.84 1.44
C SER A 147 1.85 -28.15 2.12
N PRO A 148 1.65 -29.38 2.66
CA PRO A 148 0.43 -29.73 3.42
C PRO A 148 0.16 -28.80 4.63
N ARG A 149 1.18 -28.07 5.09
CA ARG A 149 1.08 -27.09 6.18
C ARG A 149 0.80 -25.65 5.69
N THR A 150 0.67 -25.46 4.37
CA THR A 150 0.23 -24.18 3.79
C THR A 150 -1.27 -24.25 3.53
N VAL A 151 -2.01 -23.34 4.16
CA VAL A 151 -3.47 -23.28 4.14
C VAL A 151 -3.93 -22.00 3.49
N ALA A 152 -4.84 -22.11 2.51
CA ALA A 152 -5.60 -20.99 1.98
C ALA A 152 -7.04 -21.05 2.51
N VAL A 153 -7.62 -19.92 2.88
CA VAL A 153 -9.00 -19.81 3.32
C VAL A 153 -9.76 -18.99 2.30
N LEU A 154 -10.68 -19.61 1.57
CA LEU A 154 -11.54 -18.91 0.61
C LEU A 154 -12.62 -18.10 1.34
N PRO A 155 -13.06 -16.96 0.77
CA PRO A 155 -14.25 -16.29 1.27
C PRO A 155 -15.44 -17.28 1.35
N LEU A 156 -16.14 -17.31 2.50
CA LEU A 156 -17.30 -18.18 2.65
C LEU A 156 -18.46 -17.59 1.85
N ALA A 157 -19.11 -18.42 1.04
CA ALA A 157 -20.31 -18.00 0.29
C ALA A 157 -21.46 -17.70 1.26
N PHE A 158 -22.13 -16.56 1.08
CA PHE A 158 -23.33 -16.26 1.84
C PHE A 158 -24.60 -16.62 1.03
N SER A 159 -25.53 -17.31 1.67
CA SER A 159 -26.85 -17.62 1.12
C SER A 159 -27.94 -17.23 2.11
N GLY A 160 -28.69 -16.18 1.78
CA GLY A 160 -29.77 -15.66 2.61
C GLY A 160 -30.46 -14.47 1.97
N THR A 161 -31.56 -14.04 2.56
CA THR A 161 -32.36 -12.89 2.09
C THR A 161 -31.95 -11.57 2.73
N ASP A 162 -31.26 -11.63 3.88
CA ASP A 162 -30.79 -10.43 4.58
C ASP A 162 -29.51 -9.92 3.94
N THR A 163 -29.64 -8.86 3.15
CA THR A 163 -28.52 -8.22 2.46
C THR A 163 -27.50 -7.58 3.40
N THR A 164 -27.86 -7.28 4.64
CA THR A 164 -26.93 -6.74 5.65
C THR A 164 -25.89 -7.77 6.07
N LEU A 165 -26.17 -9.05 5.90
CA LEU A 165 -25.28 -10.17 6.19
C LEU A 165 -24.46 -10.63 4.96
N SER A 166 -24.66 -10.04 3.81
CA SER A 166 -24.03 -10.48 2.55
C SER A 166 -22.50 -10.53 2.59
N SER A 167 -21.86 -9.68 3.40
CA SER A 167 -20.41 -9.65 3.59
C SER A 167 -19.90 -10.53 4.76
N LEU A 168 -20.82 -11.17 5.51
CA LEU A 168 -20.49 -11.94 6.71
C LEU A 168 -19.46 -13.04 6.43
N GLY A 169 -19.61 -13.74 5.31
CA GLY A 169 -18.69 -14.81 4.93
C GLY A 169 -17.25 -14.33 4.70
N ARG A 170 -17.06 -13.09 4.24
CA ARG A 170 -15.74 -12.49 4.11
C ARG A 170 -15.12 -12.19 5.48
N GLY A 171 -15.90 -11.60 6.38
CA GLY A 171 -15.45 -11.33 7.73
C GLY A 171 -15.06 -12.59 8.47
N LEU A 172 -15.86 -13.66 8.36
CA LEU A 172 -15.53 -14.95 8.96
C LEU A 172 -14.26 -15.57 8.36
N ALA A 173 -14.08 -15.53 7.05
CA ALA A 173 -12.85 -16.01 6.42
C ALA A 173 -11.61 -15.24 6.92
N ASP A 174 -11.70 -13.92 7.07
CA ASP A 174 -10.62 -13.08 7.60
C ASP A 174 -10.29 -13.41 9.07
N LEU A 175 -11.30 -13.68 9.91
CA LEU A 175 -11.08 -14.18 11.27
C LEU A 175 -10.39 -15.54 11.26
N MET A 176 -10.85 -16.47 10.43
CA MET A 176 -10.23 -17.79 10.30
C MET A 176 -8.77 -17.68 9.83
N ILE A 177 -8.44 -16.79 8.89
CA ILE A 177 -7.06 -16.50 8.49
C ILE A 177 -6.24 -16.03 9.68
N THR A 178 -6.78 -15.08 10.45
CA THR A 178 -6.12 -14.53 11.63
C THR A 178 -5.84 -15.60 12.67
N ASP A 179 -6.83 -16.44 12.97
CA ASP A 179 -6.73 -17.45 14.01
C ASP A 179 -5.88 -18.65 13.59
N LEU A 180 -5.96 -19.10 12.35
CA LEU A 180 -5.06 -20.13 11.83
C LEU A 180 -3.60 -19.66 11.83
N SER A 181 -3.37 -18.37 11.62
CA SER A 181 -2.03 -17.76 11.67
C SER A 181 -1.44 -17.68 13.09
N ARG A 182 -2.22 -17.97 14.14
CA ARG A 182 -1.71 -18.03 15.52
C ARG A 182 -0.82 -19.26 15.77
N SER A 183 -0.96 -20.31 14.97
CA SER A 183 -0.09 -21.49 15.11
C SER A 183 1.17 -21.32 14.25
N SER A 184 2.31 -21.54 14.90
CA SER A 184 3.62 -21.56 14.21
C SER A 184 3.81 -22.78 13.29
N GLN A 185 2.92 -23.77 13.38
CA GLN A 185 2.96 -25.00 12.57
C GLN A 185 2.30 -24.85 11.21
N LEU A 186 1.55 -23.75 10.97
CA LEU A 186 0.91 -23.45 9.71
C LEU A 186 1.54 -22.24 9.02
N THR A 187 1.50 -22.22 7.71
CA THR A 187 1.67 -21.05 6.87
C THR A 187 0.30 -20.74 6.26
N VAL A 188 -0.29 -19.62 6.61
CA VAL A 188 -1.58 -19.22 6.03
C VAL A 188 -1.34 -18.29 4.86
N VAL A 189 -2.01 -18.54 3.73
CA VAL A 189 -1.94 -17.65 2.56
C VAL A 189 -2.63 -16.33 2.89
N GLU A 190 -1.95 -15.23 2.62
CA GLU A 190 -2.48 -13.90 2.89
C GLU A 190 -3.75 -13.63 2.06
N ARG A 191 -4.73 -13.00 2.71
CA ARG A 191 -6.02 -12.70 2.09
C ARG A 191 -5.87 -11.92 0.79
N ASP A 192 -5.15 -10.80 0.80
CA ASP A 192 -5.02 -9.90 -0.35
C ASP A 192 -4.38 -10.59 -1.57
N ARG A 193 -3.44 -11.50 -1.32
CA ARG A 193 -2.83 -12.32 -2.38
C ARG A 193 -3.80 -13.34 -2.95
N LEU A 194 -4.58 -13.98 -2.09
CA LEU A 194 -5.59 -14.96 -2.51
C LEU A 194 -6.71 -14.28 -3.29
N ASP A 195 -7.18 -13.12 -2.83
CA ASP A 195 -8.23 -12.35 -3.50
C ASP A 195 -7.78 -11.88 -4.90
N ALA A 196 -6.56 -11.34 -5.03
CA ALA A 196 -6.01 -10.98 -6.35
C ALA A 196 -5.95 -12.19 -7.31
N LEU A 197 -5.62 -13.36 -6.78
CA LEU A 197 -5.57 -14.60 -7.55
C LEU A 197 -6.98 -15.07 -7.97
N LEU A 198 -7.96 -15.03 -7.06
CA LEU A 198 -9.35 -15.36 -7.33
C LEU A 198 -9.96 -14.41 -8.37
N ASP A 199 -9.68 -13.13 -8.28
CA ASP A 199 -10.12 -12.12 -9.25
C ASP A 199 -9.56 -12.42 -10.65
N GLU A 200 -8.31 -12.84 -10.76
CA GLU A 200 -7.71 -13.20 -12.04
C GLU A 200 -8.27 -14.50 -12.59
N ILE A 201 -8.49 -15.52 -11.73
CA ILE A 201 -9.15 -16.77 -12.10
C ILE A 201 -10.57 -16.48 -12.62
N ASN A 202 -11.33 -15.62 -11.92
CA ASN A 202 -12.71 -15.29 -12.29
C ASN A 202 -12.76 -14.47 -13.59
N ARG A 203 -11.78 -13.63 -13.88
CA ARG A 203 -11.66 -12.92 -15.16
C ARG A 203 -11.38 -13.88 -16.32
N SER A 204 -10.68 -14.94 -16.06
CA SER A 204 -10.37 -15.98 -17.07
C SER A 204 -11.45 -17.05 -17.23
N ASN A 205 -12.40 -17.16 -16.26
CA ASN A 205 -13.48 -18.15 -16.23
C ASN A 205 -14.82 -17.46 -15.89
N THR A 206 -15.87 -17.74 -16.68
CA THR A 206 -17.22 -17.19 -16.48
C THR A 206 -18.09 -18.05 -15.55
N GLY A 207 -17.52 -18.89 -14.69
CA GLY A 207 -18.26 -19.86 -13.87
C GLY A 207 -18.17 -19.61 -12.35
N ALA A 208 -19.16 -20.15 -11.62
CA ALA A 208 -19.16 -20.14 -10.15
C ALA A 208 -17.96 -20.93 -9.58
N ILE A 209 -17.56 -20.60 -8.33
CA ILE A 209 -16.50 -21.31 -7.60
C ILE A 209 -17.00 -22.73 -7.28
N ASP A 210 -16.61 -23.69 -8.08
CA ASP A 210 -16.86 -25.13 -7.90
C ASP A 210 -15.66 -25.82 -7.20
N SER A 211 -15.72 -27.13 -7.05
CA SER A 211 -14.64 -27.92 -6.46
C SER A 211 -13.36 -27.87 -7.31
N ALA A 212 -13.47 -27.79 -8.62
CA ALA A 212 -12.32 -27.69 -9.52
C ALA A 212 -11.63 -26.32 -9.37
N THR A 213 -12.40 -25.25 -9.29
CA THR A 213 -11.88 -23.91 -9.01
C THR A 213 -11.22 -23.83 -7.64
N THR A 214 -11.75 -24.51 -6.62
CA THR A 214 -11.16 -24.57 -5.28
C THR A 214 -9.75 -25.20 -5.32
N VAL A 215 -9.60 -26.37 -5.95
CA VAL A 215 -8.31 -27.06 -6.10
C VAL A 215 -7.35 -26.23 -6.95
N ARG A 216 -7.84 -25.63 -8.03
CA ARG A 216 -7.07 -24.74 -8.89
C ARG A 216 -6.51 -23.55 -8.12
N SER A 217 -7.36 -22.88 -7.33
CA SER A 217 -6.94 -21.73 -6.48
C SER A 217 -5.87 -22.16 -5.48
N GLY A 218 -6.03 -23.33 -4.84
CA GLY A 218 -5.04 -23.88 -3.93
C GLY A 218 -3.68 -24.12 -4.60
N ARG A 219 -3.66 -24.74 -5.78
CA ARG A 219 -2.42 -24.95 -6.55
C ARG A 219 -1.73 -23.65 -6.91
N LEU A 220 -2.47 -22.70 -7.46
CA LEU A 220 -1.94 -21.39 -7.85
C LEU A 220 -1.45 -20.58 -6.64
N ALA A 221 -2.14 -20.69 -5.49
CA ALA A 221 -1.70 -20.10 -4.22
C ALA A 221 -0.56 -20.86 -3.54
N ARG A 222 -0.12 -22.00 -4.12
CA ARG A 222 0.86 -22.93 -3.54
C ARG A 222 0.45 -23.42 -2.13
N ALA A 223 -0.85 -23.56 -1.90
CA ALA A 223 -1.39 -24.16 -0.70
C ALA A 223 -1.54 -25.67 -0.87
N GLY A 224 -1.24 -26.44 0.17
CA GLY A 224 -1.53 -27.88 0.21
C GLY A 224 -2.93 -28.17 0.72
N ARG A 225 -3.53 -27.23 1.42
CA ARG A 225 -4.89 -27.28 1.97
C ARG A 225 -5.67 -26.02 1.65
N VAL A 226 -6.95 -26.19 1.33
CA VAL A 226 -7.87 -25.06 1.11
C VAL A 226 -9.08 -25.25 2.02
N VAL A 227 -9.36 -24.26 2.85
CA VAL A 227 -10.61 -24.18 3.60
C VAL A 227 -11.65 -23.50 2.71
N ARG A 228 -12.75 -24.21 2.46
CA ARG A 228 -13.90 -23.75 1.70
C ARG A 228 -15.15 -23.84 2.57
N GLY A 229 -16.10 -22.93 2.41
CA GLY A 229 -17.34 -23.00 3.17
C GLY A 229 -18.41 -22.05 2.69
N SER A 230 -19.52 -22.06 3.43
CA SER A 230 -20.67 -21.16 3.23
C SER A 230 -21.31 -20.80 4.55
N VAL A 231 -22.02 -19.66 4.55
CA VAL A 231 -22.92 -19.25 5.63
C VAL A 231 -24.31 -19.18 5.05
N THR A 232 -25.23 -19.98 5.58
CA THR A 232 -26.61 -20.04 5.14
C THR A 232 -27.53 -19.47 6.22
N GLN A 233 -28.38 -18.53 5.83
CA GLN A 233 -29.45 -18.04 6.69
C GLN A 233 -30.57 -19.08 6.71
N LEU A 234 -30.89 -19.55 7.90
CA LEU A 234 -32.00 -20.48 8.15
C LEU A 234 -33.28 -19.67 8.48
N GLN A 235 -34.32 -20.35 8.93
CA GLN A 235 -35.54 -19.67 9.34
C GLN A 235 -35.31 -18.76 10.56
N GLY A 236 -35.93 -17.59 10.54
CA GLY A 236 -35.73 -16.56 11.57
C GLY A 236 -34.33 -15.93 11.50
N SER A 237 -33.68 -15.78 12.66
CA SER A 237 -32.34 -15.19 12.79
C SER A 237 -31.21 -16.25 12.89
N ALA A 238 -31.56 -17.53 12.68
CA ALA A 238 -30.57 -18.60 12.77
C ALA A 238 -29.70 -18.64 11.52
N LEU A 239 -28.41 -18.93 11.73
CA LEU A 239 -27.41 -19.08 10.70
C LEU A 239 -26.73 -20.44 10.83
N ARG A 240 -26.26 -20.94 9.72
CA ARG A 240 -25.43 -22.14 9.66
C ARG A 240 -24.16 -21.85 8.89
N ALA A 241 -23.02 -22.11 9.49
CA ALA A 241 -21.76 -22.12 8.79
C ALA A 241 -21.35 -23.57 8.52
N ASP A 242 -21.04 -23.85 7.27
CA ASP A 242 -20.49 -25.12 6.82
C ASP A 242 -19.10 -24.89 6.22
N ALA A 243 -18.12 -25.71 6.60
CA ALA A 243 -16.77 -25.63 6.06
C ALA A 243 -16.17 -27.02 5.87
N ALA A 244 -15.18 -27.14 5.00
CA ALA A 244 -14.36 -28.32 4.83
C ALA A 244 -12.94 -27.94 4.42
N VAL A 245 -11.98 -28.75 4.83
CA VAL A 245 -10.59 -28.66 4.38
C VAL A 245 -10.45 -29.55 3.14
N ILE A 246 -10.04 -28.97 2.03
CA ILE A 246 -9.78 -29.68 0.77
C ILE A 246 -8.29 -29.94 0.66
N ASP A 247 -7.89 -31.18 0.48
CA ASP A 247 -6.53 -31.54 0.08
C ASP A 247 -6.33 -31.23 -1.40
N VAL A 248 -5.38 -30.33 -1.70
CA VAL A 248 -5.15 -29.86 -3.07
C VAL A 248 -4.55 -30.94 -3.97
N SER A 249 -3.78 -31.87 -3.40
CA SER A 249 -3.10 -32.93 -4.16
C SER A 249 -4.06 -34.07 -4.58
N THR A 250 -5.02 -34.38 -3.72
CA THR A 250 -5.99 -35.47 -3.95
C THR A 250 -7.37 -34.98 -4.39
N ALA A 251 -7.63 -33.68 -4.27
CA ALA A 251 -8.94 -33.04 -4.45
C ALA A 251 -10.03 -33.59 -3.51
N GLN A 252 -9.65 -34.24 -2.42
CA GLN A 252 -10.60 -34.82 -1.46
C GLN A 252 -10.91 -33.82 -0.35
N ALA A 253 -12.18 -33.79 0.05
CA ALA A 253 -12.63 -33.04 1.21
C ALA A 253 -12.37 -33.84 2.48
N GLY A 254 -11.85 -33.20 3.50
CA GLY A 254 -11.78 -33.72 4.85
C GLY A 254 -13.16 -33.80 5.52
N ARG A 255 -13.16 -33.96 6.82
CA ARG A 255 -14.38 -34.04 7.62
C ARG A 255 -15.22 -32.77 7.49
N PRO A 256 -16.55 -32.87 7.24
CA PRO A 256 -17.43 -31.70 7.28
C PRO A 256 -17.40 -31.01 8.65
N LEU A 257 -17.17 -29.71 8.66
CA LEU A 257 -17.22 -28.85 9.83
C LEU A 257 -18.46 -28.00 9.73
N ASN A 258 -19.33 -28.04 10.72
CA ASN A 258 -20.54 -27.24 10.74
C ASN A 258 -20.85 -26.65 12.11
N ALA A 259 -21.52 -25.52 12.11
CA ALA A 259 -22.00 -24.85 13.31
C ALA A 259 -23.31 -24.13 13.00
N ASP A 260 -24.35 -24.45 13.76
CA ASP A 260 -25.58 -23.66 13.80
C ASP A 260 -25.42 -22.61 14.91
N PHE A 261 -25.81 -21.37 14.65
CA PHE A 261 -25.62 -20.25 15.57
C PHE A 261 -26.63 -19.11 15.32
N SER A 262 -26.83 -18.28 16.34
CA SER A 262 -27.39 -16.94 16.22
C SER A 262 -26.25 -15.92 16.04
N LEU A 263 -26.56 -14.73 15.59
CA LEU A 263 -25.54 -13.68 15.44
C LEU A 263 -24.74 -13.43 16.73
N ASP A 264 -25.35 -13.53 17.91
CA ASP A 264 -24.67 -13.34 19.19
C ASP A 264 -23.63 -14.44 19.48
N ALA A 265 -23.83 -15.64 18.93
CA ALA A 265 -22.95 -16.79 19.07
C ALA A 265 -21.97 -16.95 17.89
N LEU A 266 -21.87 -15.96 17.01
CA LEU A 266 -21.08 -15.98 15.78
C LEU A 266 -19.62 -16.35 16.05
N PHE A 267 -18.98 -15.68 16.99
CA PHE A 267 -17.56 -15.92 17.29
C PHE A 267 -17.33 -17.33 17.86
N ASP A 268 -18.25 -17.85 18.68
CA ASP A 268 -18.13 -19.20 19.21
C ASP A 268 -18.30 -20.26 18.11
N ALA A 269 -19.15 -19.98 17.14
CA ALA A 269 -19.32 -20.83 15.96
C ALA A 269 -18.06 -20.82 15.08
N GLU A 270 -17.48 -19.66 14.88
CA GLU A 270 -16.22 -19.51 14.13
C GLU A 270 -15.09 -20.27 14.83
N LYS A 271 -14.89 -20.13 16.15
CA LYS A 271 -13.87 -20.87 16.90
C LYS A 271 -14.04 -22.39 16.77
N ARG A 272 -15.27 -22.91 16.83
CA ARG A 272 -15.53 -24.33 16.61
C ARG A 272 -15.06 -24.82 15.23
N ILE A 273 -15.26 -24.02 14.18
CA ILE A 273 -14.80 -24.34 12.85
C ILE A 273 -13.26 -24.30 12.78
N VAL A 274 -12.63 -23.24 13.32
CA VAL A 274 -11.17 -23.10 13.33
C VAL A 274 -10.50 -24.26 14.07
N PHE A 275 -10.97 -24.63 15.26
CA PHE A 275 -10.43 -25.79 15.96
C PHE A 275 -10.65 -27.09 15.18
N GLY A 276 -11.80 -27.22 14.54
CA GLY A 276 -12.07 -28.35 13.63
C GLY A 276 -11.12 -28.42 12.45
N VAL A 277 -10.70 -27.27 11.90
CA VAL A 277 -9.66 -27.21 10.85
C VAL A 277 -8.32 -27.69 11.35
N PHE A 278 -7.88 -27.26 12.55
CA PHE A 278 -6.64 -27.74 13.16
C PHE A 278 -6.65 -29.26 13.38
N ASP A 279 -7.77 -29.79 13.90
CA ASP A 279 -7.94 -31.22 14.12
C ASP A 279 -7.91 -32.01 12.79
N ASP A 280 -8.55 -31.50 11.73
CA ASP A 280 -8.60 -32.17 10.42
C ASP A 280 -7.23 -32.17 9.72
N ILE A 281 -6.42 -31.12 9.94
CA ILE A 281 -5.04 -31.04 9.42
C ILE A 281 -4.05 -31.85 10.30
N GLY A 282 -4.47 -32.27 11.50
CA GLY A 282 -3.64 -33.02 12.43
C GLY A 282 -2.64 -32.16 13.19
N ILE A 283 -3.01 -30.93 13.55
CA ILE A 283 -2.18 -30.00 14.31
C ILE A 283 -2.64 -29.95 15.76
N THR A 284 -1.71 -30.23 16.66
CA THR A 284 -1.92 -30.09 18.10
C THR A 284 -1.48 -28.70 18.53
N LEU A 285 -2.43 -27.89 18.98
CA LEU A 285 -2.19 -26.53 19.50
C LEU A 285 -1.62 -26.59 20.92
N THR A 286 -0.66 -25.73 21.19
CA THR A 286 -0.22 -25.43 22.56
C THR A 286 -1.32 -24.70 23.34
N THR A 287 -1.23 -24.72 24.67
CA THR A 287 -2.16 -23.97 25.53
C THR A 287 -2.16 -22.46 25.21
N ALA A 288 -1.00 -21.90 24.90
CA ALA A 288 -0.86 -20.48 24.55
C ALA A 288 -1.52 -20.15 23.19
N GLU A 289 -1.30 -20.99 22.16
CA GLU A 289 -1.94 -20.82 20.86
C GLU A 289 -3.47 -20.94 20.98
N ARG A 290 -3.96 -21.94 21.71
CA ARG A 290 -5.40 -22.10 21.97
C ARG A 290 -5.99 -20.87 22.66
N ALA A 291 -5.36 -20.38 23.71
CA ALA A 291 -5.80 -19.18 24.43
C ALA A 291 -5.79 -17.91 23.54
N ALA A 292 -4.84 -17.82 22.61
CA ALA A 292 -4.79 -16.72 21.67
C ALA A 292 -5.91 -16.79 20.62
N ILE A 293 -6.27 -18.00 20.15
CA ILE A 293 -7.37 -18.24 19.22
C ILE A 293 -8.72 -17.97 19.91
N ASP A 294 -8.89 -18.31 21.18
CA ASP A 294 -10.13 -18.09 21.92
C ASP A 294 -10.46 -16.59 22.12
N GLN A 295 -9.52 -15.68 21.87
CA GLN A 295 -9.77 -14.24 21.97
C GLN A 295 -10.70 -13.77 20.87
N ARG A 296 -11.75 -13.03 21.26
CA ARG A 296 -12.65 -12.39 20.30
C ARG A 296 -12.04 -11.05 19.82
N PRO A 297 -12.03 -10.77 18.53
CA PRO A 297 -11.45 -9.53 17.99
C PRO A 297 -12.28 -8.29 18.38
N THR A 298 -13.58 -8.48 18.60
CA THR A 298 -14.53 -7.46 19.06
C THR A 298 -15.65 -8.13 19.86
N ARG A 299 -16.30 -7.37 20.72
CA ARG A 299 -17.51 -7.80 21.41
C ARG A 299 -18.80 -7.32 20.72
N SER A 300 -18.68 -6.51 19.70
CA SER A 300 -19.81 -5.91 18.98
C SER A 300 -20.04 -6.59 17.64
N ILE A 301 -21.16 -7.26 17.49
CA ILE A 301 -21.59 -7.82 16.19
C ILE A 301 -21.74 -6.71 15.15
N ALA A 302 -22.29 -5.55 15.55
CA ALA A 302 -22.42 -4.41 14.64
C ALA A 302 -21.07 -3.91 14.12
N ALA A 303 -20.04 -3.84 15.00
CA ALA A 303 -18.70 -3.51 14.58
C ALA A 303 -18.12 -4.56 13.61
N PHE A 304 -18.37 -5.85 13.87
CA PHE A 304 -17.92 -6.91 13.00
C PHE A 304 -18.62 -6.91 11.64
N LEU A 305 -19.92 -6.64 11.57
CA LEU A 305 -20.63 -6.51 10.30
C LEU A 305 -20.14 -5.31 9.48
N ALA A 306 -19.91 -4.17 10.12
CA ALA A 306 -19.31 -3.01 9.46
C ALA A 306 -17.89 -3.33 8.94
N TYR A 307 -17.08 -4.02 9.74
CA TYR A 307 -15.76 -4.51 9.32
C TYR A 307 -15.84 -5.45 8.11
N SER A 308 -16.73 -6.43 8.14
CA SER A 308 -16.98 -7.36 7.03
C SER A 308 -17.37 -6.63 5.74
N GLY A 309 -18.24 -5.61 5.88
CA GLY A 309 -18.58 -4.71 4.78
C GLY A 309 -17.39 -3.92 4.25
N GLY A 310 -16.48 -3.50 5.14
CA GLY A 310 -15.22 -2.85 4.80
C GLY A 310 -14.32 -3.76 3.95
N LEU A 311 -14.17 -5.03 4.33
CA LEU A 311 -13.44 -6.03 3.56
C LEU A 311 -14.05 -6.21 2.16
N ALA A 312 -15.36 -6.37 2.06
CA ALA A 312 -16.05 -6.52 0.77
C ALA A 312 -15.91 -5.28 -0.14
N ALA A 313 -15.88 -4.09 0.44
CA ALA A 313 -15.62 -2.86 -0.29
C ALA A 313 -14.16 -2.77 -0.78
N GLU A 314 -13.20 -3.18 0.07
CA GLU A 314 -11.76 -3.21 -0.24
C GLU A 314 -11.48 -4.17 -1.40
N ASP A 315 -12.03 -5.39 -1.37
CA ASP A 315 -11.89 -6.39 -2.43
C ASP A 315 -12.49 -5.90 -3.76
N SER A 316 -13.57 -5.14 -3.68
CA SER A 316 -14.19 -4.51 -4.87
C SER A 316 -13.46 -3.25 -5.35
N GLY A 317 -12.30 -2.89 -4.78
CA GLY A 317 -11.53 -1.70 -5.12
C GLY A 317 -12.15 -0.37 -4.68
N ARG A 318 -13.23 -0.41 -3.87
CA ARG A 318 -13.93 0.77 -3.37
C ARG A 318 -13.33 1.26 -2.06
N PHE A 319 -12.07 1.71 -2.11
CA PHE A 319 -11.28 2.02 -0.92
C PHE A 319 -11.84 3.16 -0.07
N ASP A 320 -12.48 4.17 -0.68
CA ASP A 320 -13.16 5.23 0.09
C ASP A 320 -14.35 4.68 0.91
N LEU A 321 -15.09 3.73 0.35
CA LEU A 321 -16.16 3.06 1.07
C LEU A 321 -15.59 2.14 2.15
N ALA A 322 -14.55 1.38 1.83
CA ALA A 322 -13.86 0.51 2.79
C ALA A 322 -13.36 1.31 4.00
N ALA A 323 -12.68 2.45 3.76
CA ALA A 323 -12.20 3.33 4.82
C ALA A 323 -13.34 3.83 5.73
N ARG A 324 -14.49 4.20 5.17
CA ARG A 324 -15.66 4.61 5.97
C ARG A 324 -16.22 3.46 6.81
N LEU A 325 -16.37 2.27 6.23
CA LEU A 325 -16.94 1.12 6.94
C LEU A 325 -15.98 0.59 8.03
N PHE A 326 -14.70 0.55 7.78
CA PHE A 326 -13.71 0.22 8.81
C PHE A 326 -13.65 1.28 9.92
N SER A 327 -13.77 2.57 9.57
CA SER A 327 -13.82 3.66 10.57
C SER A 327 -15.10 3.56 11.41
N GLU A 328 -16.23 3.17 10.82
CA GLU A 328 -17.47 2.93 11.55
C GLU A 328 -17.34 1.76 12.50
N ALA A 329 -16.73 0.65 12.07
CA ALA A 329 -16.42 -0.49 12.94
C ALA A 329 -15.55 -0.07 14.15
N ALA A 330 -14.49 0.71 13.90
CA ALA A 330 -13.60 1.23 14.95
C ALA A 330 -14.29 2.25 15.87
N ARG A 331 -15.29 3.00 15.35
CA ARG A 331 -16.10 3.91 16.15
C ARG A 331 -17.06 3.16 17.07
N ILE A 332 -17.67 2.07 16.59
CA ILE A 332 -18.58 1.23 17.38
C ILE A 332 -17.78 0.49 18.47
N ASP A 333 -16.63 -0.04 18.13
CA ASP A 333 -15.71 -0.69 19.08
C ASP A 333 -14.28 -0.17 18.92
N PRO A 334 -13.87 0.80 19.74
CA PRO A 334 -12.50 1.34 19.70
C PRO A 334 -11.42 0.32 20.02
N GLY A 335 -11.75 -0.80 20.64
CA GLY A 335 -10.83 -1.93 20.91
C GLY A 335 -10.57 -2.83 19.70
N PHE A 336 -11.36 -2.67 18.63
CA PHE A 336 -11.24 -3.48 17.43
C PHE A 336 -10.06 -3.03 16.55
N SER A 337 -8.85 -3.47 16.90
CA SER A 337 -7.59 -3.05 16.25
C SER A 337 -7.54 -3.36 14.74
N ALA A 338 -8.14 -4.48 14.29
CA ALA A 338 -8.20 -4.83 12.87
C ALA A 338 -9.01 -3.80 12.06
N ALA A 339 -10.10 -3.27 12.64
CA ALA A 339 -10.89 -2.21 12.00
C ALA A 339 -10.09 -0.91 11.87
N GLN A 340 -9.34 -0.53 12.91
CA GLN A 340 -8.46 0.66 12.85
C GLN A 340 -7.37 0.48 11.79
N ALA A 341 -6.72 -0.67 11.75
CA ALA A 341 -5.71 -1.00 10.74
C ALA A 341 -6.31 -0.99 9.33
N GLY A 342 -7.49 -1.56 9.14
CA GLY A 342 -8.24 -1.56 7.89
C GLY A 342 -8.59 -0.15 7.42
N ALA A 343 -9.07 0.72 8.32
CA ALA A 343 -9.38 2.12 8.02
C ALA A 343 -8.15 2.88 7.51
N ASN A 344 -7.02 2.74 8.22
CA ASN A 344 -5.76 3.38 7.83
C ASN A 344 -5.25 2.88 6.48
N ARG A 345 -5.30 1.57 6.24
CA ARG A 345 -4.87 0.94 4.99
C ARG A 345 -5.75 1.38 3.82
N ALA A 346 -7.07 1.31 3.95
CA ALA A 346 -8.00 1.70 2.91
C ALA A 346 -7.91 3.20 2.61
N GLN A 347 -7.79 4.07 3.62
CA GLN A 347 -7.59 5.51 3.45
C GLN A 347 -6.28 5.82 2.73
N ALA A 348 -5.19 5.12 3.08
CA ALA A 348 -3.91 5.28 2.41
C ALA A 348 -4.00 4.87 0.93
N THR A 349 -4.64 3.73 0.64
CA THR A 349 -4.81 3.24 -0.73
C THR A 349 -5.69 4.19 -1.56
N ALA A 350 -6.81 4.66 -1.01
CA ALA A 350 -7.70 5.63 -1.67
C ALA A 350 -6.95 6.92 -2.03
N SER A 351 -6.23 7.51 -1.07
CA SER A 351 -5.45 8.72 -1.33
C SER A 351 -4.31 8.49 -2.33
N GLY A 352 -3.73 7.29 -2.34
CA GLY A 352 -2.63 6.93 -3.24
C GLY A 352 -3.04 6.73 -4.70
N GLN A 353 -4.29 6.29 -4.95
CA GLN A 353 -4.79 6.11 -6.31
C GLN A 353 -4.81 7.42 -7.12
N GLY A 354 -5.10 8.56 -6.47
CA GLY A 354 -5.11 9.87 -7.09
C GLY A 354 -3.72 10.52 -7.25
N VAL A 355 -2.67 9.93 -6.73
CA VAL A 355 -1.31 10.50 -6.80
C VAL A 355 -0.69 10.21 -8.15
N THR A 356 -0.48 11.28 -8.93
CA THR A 356 0.20 11.24 -10.24
C THR A 356 1.55 11.93 -10.17
N ALA A 357 2.41 11.73 -11.17
CA ALA A 357 3.68 12.47 -11.28
C ALA A 357 3.44 13.98 -11.25
N ALA A 358 2.41 14.47 -11.96
CA ALA A 358 2.06 15.89 -11.99
C ALA A 358 1.66 16.45 -10.62
N THR A 359 0.87 15.70 -9.81
CA THR A 359 0.48 16.14 -8.47
C THR A 359 1.68 16.17 -7.50
N VAL A 360 2.62 15.24 -7.68
CA VAL A 360 3.86 15.20 -6.91
C VAL A 360 4.76 16.38 -7.29
N GLN A 361 4.97 16.63 -8.58
CA GLN A 361 5.75 17.77 -9.07
C GLN A 361 5.15 19.10 -8.61
N ALA A 362 3.83 19.28 -8.69
CA ALA A 362 3.14 20.45 -8.18
C ALA A 362 3.36 20.65 -6.66
N SER A 363 3.49 19.56 -5.91
CA SER A 363 3.76 19.61 -4.46
C SER A 363 5.22 19.95 -4.12
N LEU A 364 6.13 19.87 -5.08
CA LEU A 364 7.52 20.34 -4.95
C LEU A 364 7.66 21.83 -5.23
N ALA A 365 6.71 22.46 -5.91
CA ALA A 365 6.78 23.88 -6.25
C ALA A 365 7.00 24.74 -5.00
N GLY A 366 7.95 25.67 -5.06
CA GLY A 366 8.31 26.54 -3.95
C GLY A 366 9.11 25.88 -2.82
N THR A 367 9.53 24.62 -2.97
CA THR A 367 10.38 23.93 -2.00
C THR A 367 11.84 23.88 -2.45
N ALA A 368 12.76 23.60 -1.52
CA ALA A 368 14.17 23.39 -1.86
C ALA A 368 14.38 22.23 -2.85
N GLU A 369 13.58 21.17 -2.78
CA GLU A 369 13.60 20.07 -3.74
C GLU A 369 13.05 20.49 -5.10
N GLY A 370 12.01 21.33 -5.12
CA GLY A 370 11.47 21.94 -6.35
C GLY A 370 12.49 22.84 -7.05
N ALA A 371 13.30 23.59 -6.29
CA ALA A 371 14.39 24.39 -6.86
C ALA A 371 15.46 23.51 -7.56
N ILE A 372 15.74 22.31 -7.02
CA ILE A 372 16.63 21.34 -7.67
C ILE A 372 16.04 20.85 -8.99
N VAL A 373 14.73 20.60 -9.01
CA VAL A 373 14.00 20.17 -10.22
C VAL A 373 14.03 21.27 -11.28
N SER A 374 13.65 22.50 -10.92
CA SER A 374 13.64 23.64 -11.86
C SER A 374 15.02 23.95 -12.43
N ALA A 375 16.10 23.79 -11.64
CA ALA A 375 17.47 23.91 -12.15
C ALA A 375 17.78 22.82 -13.18
N ALA A 376 17.35 21.58 -12.96
CA ALA A 376 17.55 20.48 -13.90
C ALA A 376 16.76 20.72 -15.20
N GLU A 377 15.55 21.18 -15.11
CA GLU A 377 14.71 21.59 -16.26
C GLU A 377 15.38 22.68 -17.09
N SER A 378 16.11 23.62 -16.48
CA SER A 378 16.92 24.64 -17.14
C SER A 378 18.25 24.13 -17.72
N GLY A 379 18.59 22.87 -17.51
CA GLY A 379 19.87 22.28 -17.91
C GLY A 379 21.05 22.69 -17.01
N GLU A 380 20.78 23.10 -15.76
CA GLU A 380 21.79 23.53 -14.78
C GLU A 380 21.95 22.47 -13.69
N ALA A 381 23.07 21.79 -13.66
CA ALA A 381 23.36 20.74 -12.67
C ALA A 381 24.02 21.25 -11.37
N GLY A 382 24.44 22.50 -11.34
CA GLY A 382 25.35 23.00 -10.31
C GLY A 382 24.85 24.11 -9.37
N ASP A 383 23.94 24.96 -9.82
CA ASP A 383 23.62 26.21 -9.12
C ASP A 383 22.37 26.15 -8.22
N ALA A 384 21.74 24.99 -8.11
CA ALA A 384 20.60 24.78 -7.19
C ALA A 384 20.95 25.07 -5.72
N SER A 385 22.22 25.00 -5.35
CA SER A 385 22.69 25.33 -4.02
C SER A 385 22.52 26.83 -3.69
N ARG A 386 22.65 27.71 -4.70
CA ARG A 386 22.47 29.16 -4.53
C ARG A 386 21.00 29.52 -4.45
N LEU A 387 20.14 28.90 -5.29
CA LEU A 387 18.70 29.10 -5.22
C LEU A 387 18.09 28.54 -3.91
N ALA A 388 18.57 27.39 -3.46
CA ALA A 388 18.14 26.82 -2.17
C ALA A 388 18.55 27.69 -0.98
N SER A 389 19.73 28.34 -1.02
CA SER A 389 20.14 29.29 0.02
C SER A 389 19.32 30.57 -0.01
N THR A 390 18.94 31.05 -1.20
CA THR A 390 18.09 32.26 -1.36
C THR A 390 16.66 32.03 -0.90
N LEU A 391 16.10 30.82 -1.16
CA LEU A 391 14.78 30.42 -0.66
C LEU A 391 14.80 30.08 0.84
N GLY A 392 15.91 29.56 1.35
CA GLY A 392 16.12 29.33 2.77
C GLY A 392 16.15 30.65 3.57
N SER A 393 16.88 31.67 3.08
CA SER A 393 16.92 32.99 3.69
C SER A 393 15.58 33.72 3.65
N ALA A 394 14.82 33.63 2.55
CA ALA A 394 13.47 34.18 2.45
C ALA A 394 12.46 33.54 3.41
N ARG A 395 12.70 32.29 3.81
CA ARG A 395 11.88 31.55 4.78
C ARG A 395 12.23 31.93 6.22
N ASP A 396 13.49 32.22 6.49
CA ASP A 396 13.96 32.69 7.80
C ASP A 396 13.43 34.11 8.07
N ASP A 397 13.26 34.94 7.03
CA ASP A 397 12.63 36.26 7.13
C ASP A 397 11.11 36.22 7.38
N LEU A 398 10.45 35.09 7.12
CA LEU A 398 9.02 34.87 7.38
C LEU A 398 8.76 34.07 8.67
N ASN A 399 9.77 33.64 9.38
CA ASN A 399 9.63 32.96 10.66
C ASN A 399 9.24 34.00 11.73
N PRO A 400 8.16 33.78 12.51
CA PRO A 400 7.79 34.68 13.59
C PRO A 400 8.95 34.77 14.57
N SER A 401 9.26 36.01 14.99
CA SER A 401 10.39 36.28 15.87
C SER A 401 10.36 35.43 17.13
N PRO A 402 11.51 35.14 17.77
CA PRO A 402 11.60 34.32 18.98
C PRO A 402 10.66 34.75 20.12
N ALA A 403 10.16 35.97 20.08
CA ALA A 403 9.16 36.48 21.02
C ALA A 403 7.75 35.90 20.82
N ALA A 404 7.41 35.41 19.61
CA ALA A 404 6.12 34.78 19.35
C ALA A 404 6.13 33.30 19.76
N GLU A 405 7.29 32.65 19.70
CA GLU A 405 7.48 31.26 20.14
C GLU A 405 7.48 31.18 21.68
N ALA A 406 8.01 32.16 22.37
CA ALA A 406 7.95 32.29 23.84
C ALA A 406 6.52 32.49 24.37
N ALA A 407 5.64 33.13 23.59
CA ALA A 407 4.24 33.35 23.98
C ALA A 407 3.37 32.09 23.80
N ALA A 408 3.73 31.20 22.89
CA ALA A 408 3.04 29.88 22.70
C ALA A 408 3.46 28.85 23.75
N ALA A 409 4.61 29.00 24.39
CA ALA A 409 5.11 28.06 25.40
C ALA A 409 4.53 28.30 26.82
N THR A 410 3.68 29.31 27.02
CA THR A 410 3.13 29.66 28.33
C THR A 410 1.74 29.11 28.64
N ILE A 411 1.21 28.20 27.81
CA ILE A 411 -0.01 27.48 28.16
C ILE A 411 0.40 26.13 28.76
N ALA A 412 0.54 26.11 30.08
CA ALA A 412 0.81 24.90 30.84
C ALA A 412 -0.39 23.92 30.75
N PRO A 413 -0.18 22.66 30.44
CA PRO A 413 -1.24 21.65 30.58
C PRO A 413 -1.41 21.31 32.08
N PRO A 414 -2.63 20.92 32.50
CA PRO A 414 -2.88 20.56 33.90
C PRO A 414 -2.15 19.24 34.26
N THR A 415 -1.41 19.32 35.33
CA THR A 415 -0.73 18.20 35.96
C THR A 415 -1.73 17.19 36.50
N LYS A 416 -1.63 15.93 36.08
CA LYS A 416 -1.87 14.74 36.90
C LYS A 416 -1.27 13.51 36.26
N ASP A 417 -0.13 13.10 36.74
CA ASP A 417 0.36 11.72 36.70
C ASP A 417 -0.45 10.84 37.65
N PRO A 418 -0.44 9.49 37.53
CA PRO A 418 0.76 8.70 37.38
C PRO A 418 0.64 7.48 36.48
N VAL A 419 1.62 7.06 35.81
CA VAL A 419 2.30 5.76 35.83
C VAL A 419 3.30 5.75 34.67
N GLY A 420 4.56 5.51 35.01
CA GLY A 420 5.68 5.60 34.11
C GLY A 420 5.63 4.60 32.97
N ILE A 421 5.82 5.15 31.77
CA ILE A 421 6.33 4.42 30.63
C ILE A 421 7.48 5.25 30.06
N ALA A 422 8.64 4.61 30.00
CA ALA A 422 9.87 5.18 29.52
C ALA A 422 9.71 5.81 28.14
N THR A 423 10.06 7.09 27.99
CA THR A 423 10.23 7.78 26.73
C THR A 423 11.51 7.28 26.06
N GLY A 424 11.38 6.20 25.25
CA GLY A 424 12.33 5.90 24.20
C GLY A 424 11.84 6.57 22.94
N GLY A 425 12.72 7.27 22.22
CA GLY A 425 12.44 7.89 20.93
C GLY A 425 11.82 6.86 19.98
N GLY A 426 10.51 6.99 19.77
CA GLY A 426 9.77 6.07 18.94
C GLY A 426 9.94 6.46 17.49
N ASP A 427 10.81 5.75 16.77
CA ASP A 427 10.57 5.49 15.37
C ASP A 427 9.13 4.97 15.24
N VAL A 428 8.30 5.73 14.55
CA VAL A 428 7.01 5.25 14.09
C VAL A 428 7.32 4.23 13.00
N THR A 429 7.60 3.01 13.41
CA THR A 429 7.55 1.87 12.52
C THR A 429 6.11 1.78 12.05
N LEU A 430 5.88 2.20 10.81
CA LEU A 430 4.73 1.77 10.05
C LEU A 430 4.76 0.24 10.12
N ASN A 431 3.82 -0.32 10.87
CA ASN A 431 3.53 -1.74 10.82
C ASN A 431 2.74 -1.96 9.50
N THR A 432 3.40 -1.66 8.40
CA THR A 432 3.13 -2.32 7.14
C THR A 432 3.47 -3.77 7.46
N ALA A 433 2.52 -4.67 7.32
CA ALA A 433 2.79 -6.09 7.31
C ALA A 433 3.88 -6.31 6.25
N VAL A 434 5.12 -6.26 6.71
CA VAL A 434 6.27 -6.58 5.87
C VAL A 434 6.22 -8.08 5.74
N VAL A 435 5.65 -8.51 4.62
CA VAL A 435 5.78 -9.87 4.14
C VAL A 435 7.26 -10.20 4.12
N ARG A 436 7.74 -10.84 5.16
CA ARG A 436 9.05 -11.49 5.13
C ARG A 436 8.91 -12.73 4.28
N ILE A 437 8.97 -12.56 2.97
CA ILE A 437 9.18 -13.68 2.05
C ILE A 437 10.61 -14.15 2.29
N LYS A 438 10.79 -15.21 3.08
CA LYS A 438 12.01 -16.03 3.00
C LYS A 438 11.93 -16.76 1.66
N VAL A 439 12.43 -16.14 0.61
CA VAL A 439 12.75 -16.85 -0.62
C VAL A 439 14.02 -17.64 -0.34
N GLY A 440 13.86 -18.89 0.06
CA GLY A 440 14.93 -19.88 0.03
C GLY A 440 15.25 -20.15 -1.43
N LEU A 441 16.32 -19.56 -1.92
CA LEU A 441 16.93 -20.00 -3.18
C LEU A 441 17.48 -21.43 -2.97
N PRO A 442 17.19 -22.38 -3.86
CA PRO A 442 17.86 -23.67 -3.80
C PRO A 442 19.34 -23.44 -4.12
N ASN A 443 20.21 -23.88 -3.21
CA ASN A 443 21.63 -24.02 -3.47
C ASN A 443 21.84 -24.97 -4.66
N VAL A 444 22.27 -24.42 -5.78
CA VAL A 444 22.90 -25.21 -6.82
C VAL A 444 24.39 -25.30 -6.42
N ILE A 445 24.84 -26.44 -6.00
CA ILE A 445 26.25 -26.80 -5.83
C ILE A 445 26.62 -27.76 -6.98
N PRO A 446 27.86 -27.71 -7.47
CA PRO A 446 28.29 -28.09 -8.80
C PRO A 446 28.19 -29.56 -9.13
#